data_d82c17ed85375fa3f69072779c62be9d
#
_entry.id   d82c17ed85375fa3f69072779c62be9d
#
_cell.length_a   1.000
_cell.length_b   1.000
_cell.length_c   1.000
_cell.angle_alpha   90.00
_cell.angle_beta   90.00
_cell.angle_gamma   90.00
#
_symmetry.space_group_name_H-M   'P 1'
#
loop_
_entity.id
_entity.type
_entity.pdbx_description
1 polymer ?
#
loop_
_entity_poly.entity_id
_entity_poly.type
_entity_poly.pdbx_seq_one_letter_code
_entity_poly.pdbx_strand_id
1 'polypeptide(L)'
;MGITLIRGKYVISEITGPSSAVVLSDGAVCQRDGEIIDVGQYEELRDRYQYDEIIGSSNFVVMPGLVNDHFHVGLTPFQHGAPDLPLELWAFSRMRAKDVDPYLDHLYGAALMIKSGTTTVQALHQPAKGKGPFNLENSEKVIQAYRESGMRVSYAPMLANKDFLLVGGRGGEDEFAADLPEDLSRRFKELTAPSYLPAEEITAMVEDLYAKYYERPEEKIRVTVAPSNVHRCTDNLLVGLRELASKYETGIHIHLQETIYQKLYGLRTWNKTPLQHLKDLD
;
A
#
# COMPACT_ATOMS: atom_id res chain seq x y z
N MET A 1 3.49 17.55 -29.64
CA MET A 1 4.09 17.12 -28.36
C MET A 1 5.18 18.09 -28.03
N GLY A 2 4.98 18.86 -26.98
CA GLY A 2 5.79 20.01 -26.66
C GLY A 2 6.87 19.73 -25.64
N ILE A 3 7.90 20.57 -25.63
CA ILE A 3 8.94 20.57 -24.59
C ILE A 3 8.56 21.57 -23.50
N THR A 4 8.63 21.17 -22.25
CA THR A 4 8.47 22.04 -21.09
C THR A 4 9.79 22.18 -20.35
N LEU A 5 10.20 23.42 -20.04
CA LEU A 5 11.29 23.70 -19.12
C LEU A 5 10.73 23.97 -17.74
N ILE A 6 11.20 23.22 -16.73
CA ILE A 6 10.80 23.39 -15.34
C ILE A 6 11.95 24.07 -14.60
N ARG A 7 11.84 25.39 -14.35
CA ARG A 7 12.89 26.21 -13.75
C ARG A 7 12.79 26.28 -12.25
N GLY A 8 13.94 26.20 -11.57
CA GLY A 8 14.07 26.44 -10.13
C GLY A 8 15.30 27.26 -9.77
N LYS A 9 15.22 28.03 -8.68
CA LYS A 9 16.41 28.61 -8.04
C LYS A 9 17.41 27.51 -7.67
N TYR A 10 16.87 26.38 -7.22
CA TYR A 10 17.62 25.17 -6.96
C TYR A 10 16.90 24.00 -7.64
N VAL A 11 17.66 23.17 -8.32
CA VAL A 11 17.19 21.88 -8.86
C VAL A 11 17.96 20.77 -8.18
N ILE A 12 17.26 19.94 -7.40
CA ILE A 12 17.83 18.71 -6.81
C ILE A 12 17.76 17.64 -7.90
N SER A 13 18.87 17.42 -8.58
CA SER A 13 18.94 16.53 -9.75
C SER A 13 19.18 15.06 -9.38
N GLU A 14 19.81 14.82 -8.22
CA GLU A 14 20.16 13.47 -7.77
C GLU A 14 20.23 13.42 -6.25
N ILE A 15 19.71 12.35 -5.66
CA ILE A 15 19.90 12.02 -4.23
C ILE A 15 21.06 11.03 -4.14
N THR A 16 22.18 11.46 -3.58
CA THR A 16 23.42 10.65 -3.51
C THR A 16 23.60 9.93 -2.17
N GLY A 17 22.75 10.20 -1.20
CA GLY A 17 22.76 9.55 0.12
C GLY A 17 21.74 10.13 1.09
N PRO A 18 21.65 9.61 2.32
CA PRO A 18 20.64 10.03 3.30
C PRO A 18 20.65 11.53 3.64
N SER A 19 21.77 12.21 3.42
CA SER A 19 21.93 13.65 3.72
C SER A 19 22.71 14.38 2.61
N SER A 20 22.73 13.83 1.40
CA SER A 20 23.49 14.41 0.28
C SER A 20 22.71 14.34 -1.02
N ALA A 21 22.86 15.39 -1.81
CA ALA A 21 22.23 15.53 -3.12
C ALA A 21 23.09 16.37 -4.05
N VAL A 22 22.94 16.19 -5.35
CA VAL A 22 23.46 17.11 -6.36
C VAL A 22 22.42 18.21 -6.56
N VAL A 23 22.83 19.46 -6.33
CA VAL A 23 21.97 20.64 -6.42
C VAL A 23 22.53 21.61 -7.44
N LEU A 24 21.74 21.94 -8.45
CA LEU A 24 22.05 22.98 -9.44
C LEU A 24 21.44 24.30 -9.01
N SER A 25 22.22 25.37 -8.96
CA SER A 25 21.73 26.74 -8.75
C SER A 25 21.24 27.32 -10.10
N ASP A 26 20.08 27.97 -10.10
CA ASP A 26 19.42 28.48 -11.31
C ASP A 26 19.33 27.44 -12.43
N GLY A 27 18.87 26.27 -12.04
CA GLY A 27 18.76 25.12 -12.95
C GLY A 27 17.38 24.97 -13.57
N ALA A 28 17.30 24.04 -14.51
CA ALA A 28 16.03 23.59 -15.05
C ALA A 28 16.07 22.09 -15.37
N VAL A 29 14.86 21.51 -15.41
CA VAL A 29 14.58 20.19 -15.96
C VAL A 29 13.86 20.39 -17.28
N CYS A 30 14.36 19.77 -18.34
CA CYS A 30 13.74 19.74 -19.65
C CYS A 30 12.98 18.41 -19.79
N GLN A 31 11.67 18.47 -20.03
CA GLN A 31 10.86 17.27 -20.22
C GLN A 31 10.08 17.32 -21.54
N ARG A 32 9.82 16.15 -22.11
CA ARG A 32 8.96 15.93 -23.27
C ARG A 32 8.05 14.73 -22.98
N ASP A 33 6.74 14.95 -23.09
CA ASP A 33 5.73 13.88 -22.94
C ASP A 33 5.83 13.09 -21.61
N GLY A 34 6.25 13.76 -20.53
CA GLY A 34 6.40 13.16 -19.21
C GLY A 34 7.74 12.48 -18.96
N GLU A 35 8.68 12.54 -19.93
CA GLU A 35 10.04 12.03 -19.77
C GLU A 35 11.03 13.18 -19.62
N ILE A 36 11.95 13.05 -18.67
CA ILE A 36 13.06 13.99 -18.50
C ILE A 36 14.09 13.70 -19.62
N ILE A 37 14.34 14.70 -20.47
CA ILE A 37 15.29 14.57 -21.57
C ILE A 37 16.62 15.28 -21.28
N ASP A 38 16.64 16.25 -20.36
CA ASP A 38 17.87 16.93 -19.95
C ASP A 38 17.68 17.61 -18.57
N VAL A 39 18.76 17.80 -17.83
CA VAL A 39 18.83 18.55 -16.56
C VAL A 39 20.11 19.36 -16.53
N GLY A 40 20.02 20.68 -16.36
CA GLY A 40 21.20 21.55 -16.41
C GLY A 40 20.92 22.99 -15.97
N GLN A 41 21.84 23.88 -16.32
CA GLN A 41 21.67 25.32 -16.08
C GLN A 41 20.53 25.87 -16.94
N TYR A 42 19.69 26.69 -16.36
CA TYR A 42 18.49 27.21 -17.04
C TYR A 42 18.81 27.92 -18.36
N GLU A 43 19.79 28.81 -18.37
CA GLU A 43 20.16 29.56 -19.57
C GLU A 43 20.66 28.63 -20.70
N GLU A 44 21.45 27.60 -20.36
CA GLU A 44 21.94 26.63 -21.34
C GLU A 44 20.82 25.80 -21.96
N LEU A 45 19.87 25.34 -21.15
CA LEU A 45 18.74 24.55 -21.62
C LEU A 45 17.76 25.41 -22.43
N ARG A 46 17.51 26.63 -21.98
CA ARG A 46 16.68 27.60 -22.71
C ARG A 46 17.22 27.86 -24.13
N ASP A 47 18.52 28.01 -24.27
CA ASP A 47 19.15 28.32 -25.55
C ASP A 47 19.29 27.06 -26.45
N ARG A 48 19.34 25.86 -25.84
CA ARG A 48 19.50 24.58 -26.56
C ARG A 48 18.21 24.04 -27.12
N TYR A 49 17.07 24.22 -26.41
CA TYR A 49 15.80 23.61 -26.76
C TYR A 49 14.77 24.65 -27.22
N GLN A 50 14.03 24.34 -28.29
CA GLN A 50 12.76 25.02 -28.56
C GLN A 50 11.70 24.45 -27.65
N TYR A 51 11.21 25.24 -26.71
CA TYR A 51 10.22 24.87 -25.71
C TYR A 51 8.91 25.61 -25.95
N ASP A 52 7.81 24.98 -25.53
CA ASP A 52 6.47 25.53 -25.63
C ASP A 52 6.06 26.26 -24.34
N GLU A 53 6.62 25.84 -23.21
CA GLU A 53 6.24 26.36 -21.90
C GLU A 53 7.41 26.37 -20.93
N ILE A 54 7.37 27.34 -19.99
CA ILE A 54 8.24 27.39 -18.81
C ILE A 54 7.36 27.30 -17.58
N ILE A 55 7.60 26.31 -16.73
CA ILE A 55 6.96 26.14 -15.41
C ILE A 55 7.97 26.52 -14.33
N GLY A 56 7.50 27.22 -13.28
CA GLY A 56 8.36 27.66 -12.17
C GLY A 56 9.11 28.94 -12.46
N SER A 57 10.09 29.26 -11.64
CA SER A 57 10.91 30.46 -11.74
C SER A 57 12.10 30.39 -10.79
N SER A 58 12.91 31.46 -10.74
CA SER A 58 14.01 31.64 -9.76
C SER A 58 13.53 31.72 -8.28
N ASN A 59 12.26 31.57 -7.98
CA ASN A 59 11.70 31.52 -6.63
C ASN A 59 11.26 30.12 -6.19
N PHE A 60 11.45 29.10 -7.04
CA PHE A 60 11.04 27.73 -6.78
C PHE A 60 12.23 26.82 -6.52
N VAL A 61 11.97 25.72 -5.83
CA VAL A 61 12.85 24.54 -5.77
C VAL A 61 12.21 23.45 -6.61
N VAL A 62 12.98 22.87 -7.51
CA VAL A 62 12.57 21.69 -8.29
C VAL A 62 13.27 20.48 -7.69
N MET A 63 12.51 19.44 -7.43
CA MET A 63 13.02 18.21 -6.82
C MET A 63 12.24 16.99 -7.34
N PRO A 64 12.79 15.76 -7.22
CA PRO A 64 12.01 14.55 -7.46
C PRO A 64 10.75 14.52 -6.60
N GLY A 65 9.66 13.98 -7.15
CA GLY A 65 8.43 13.79 -6.38
C GLY A 65 8.65 12.89 -5.18
N LEU A 66 7.96 13.17 -4.08
CA LEU A 66 8.06 12.36 -2.86
C LEU A 66 7.46 10.97 -3.07
N VAL A 67 7.98 10.01 -2.35
CA VAL A 67 7.49 8.63 -2.30
C VAL A 67 6.83 8.40 -0.94
N ASN A 68 5.57 7.97 -0.95
CA ASN A 68 4.88 7.49 0.23
C ASN A 68 4.93 5.95 0.21
N ASP A 69 5.74 5.38 1.07
CA ASP A 69 6.02 3.94 1.11
C ASP A 69 5.04 3.14 1.98
N HIS A 70 4.03 3.79 2.59
CA HIS A 70 3.00 3.13 3.38
C HIS A 70 1.71 3.94 3.42
N PHE A 71 0.69 3.50 2.71
CA PHE A 71 -0.59 4.20 2.62
C PHE A 71 -1.76 3.21 2.56
N HIS A 72 -2.81 3.42 3.33
CA HIS A 72 -3.95 2.51 3.40
C HIS A 72 -5.21 3.02 2.70
N VAL A 73 -5.64 4.25 3.00
CA VAL A 73 -6.97 4.76 2.64
C VAL A 73 -6.93 6.27 2.43
N GLY A 74 -7.85 6.79 1.64
CA GLY A 74 -8.02 8.23 1.43
C GLY A 74 -8.66 8.91 2.63
N LEU A 75 -9.75 8.34 3.14
CA LEU A 75 -10.41 8.80 4.36
C LEU A 75 -9.89 8.01 5.56
N THR A 76 -9.41 8.74 6.56
CA THR A 76 -8.93 8.10 7.79
C THR A 76 -10.08 7.49 8.59
N PRO A 77 -9.83 6.45 9.37
CA PRO A 77 -10.85 5.89 10.27
C PRO A 77 -11.48 6.91 11.22
N PHE A 78 -10.73 7.93 11.63
CA PHE A 78 -11.28 9.04 12.43
C PHE A 78 -12.32 9.85 11.66
N GLN A 79 -12.10 10.11 10.37
CA GLN A 79 -13.08 10.77 9.50
C GLN A 79 -14.35 9.92 9.33
N HIS A 80 -14.24 8.60 9.49
CA HIS A 80 -15.36 7.66 9.53
C HIS A 80 -15.99 7.51 10.92
N GLY A 81 -15.52 8.26 11.92
CA GLY A 81 -16.06 8.23 13.29
C GLY A 81 -15.52 7.12 14.17
N ALA A 82 -14.41 6.48 13.80
CA ALA A 82 -13.72 5.55 14.68
C ALA A 82 -13.03 6.30 15.81
N PRO A 83 -13.17 5.87 17.08
CA PRO A 83 -12.47 6.50 18.20
C PRO A 83 -10.97 6.17 18.18
N ASP A 84 -10.17 7.00 18.85
CA ASP A 84 -8.74 6.73 19.09
C ASP A 84 -8.61 5.67 20.21
N LEU A 85 -8.30 4.45 19.80
CA LEU A 85 -8.17 3.28 20.67
C LEU A 85 -6.90 2.51 20.32
N PRO A 86 -6.37 1.67 21.23
CA PRO A 86 -5.34 0.68 20.87
C PRO A 86 -5.76 -0.13 19.63
N LEU A 87 -4.77 -0.52 18.81
CA LEU A 87 -4.98 -1.13 17.49
C LEU A 87 -6.06 -2.22 17.49
N GLU A 88 -6.03 -3.11 18.46
CA GLU A 88 -6.93 -4.26 18.54
C GLU A 88 -8.39 -3.84 18.73
N LEU A 89 -8.65 -2.83 19.55
CA LEU A 89 -9.99 -2.28 19.80
C LEU A 89 -10.41 -1.35 18.66
N TRP A 90 -9.47 -0.57 18.13
CA TRP A 90 -9.70 0.30 16.99
C TRP A 90 -10.09 -0.50 15.75
N ALA A 91 -9.42 -1.62 15.46
CA ALA A 91 -9.75 -2.49 14.34
C ALA A 91 -11.22 -2.96 14.38
N PHE A 92 -11.74 -3.29 15.57
CA PHE A 92 -13.15 -3.58 15.77
C PHE A 92 -14.06 -2.38 15.55
N SER A 93 -13.67 -1.20 16.06
CA SER A 93 -14.48 -0.01 15.93
C SER A 93 -14.67 0.39 14.45
N ARG A 94 -13.67 0.13 13.61
CA ARG A 94 -13.75 0.34 12.15
C ARG A 94 -14.86 -0.48 11.47
N MET A 95 -15.21 -1.65 12.00
CA MET A 95 -16.27 -2.48 11.43
C MET A 95 -17.64 -1.78 11.46
N ARG A 96 -17.78 -0.71 12.27
CA ARG A 96 -18.99 0.13 12.34
C ARG A 96 -18.95 1.29 11.34
N ALA A 97 -17.79 1.61 10.75
CA ALA A 97 -17.70 2.68 9.78
C ALA A 97 -18.53 2.39 8.53
N LYS A 98 -18.99 3.45 7.84
CA LYS A 98 -19.66 3.30 6.56
C LYS A 98 -18.68 2.86 5.50
N ASP A 99 -19.11 2.02 4.58
CA ASP A 99 -18.34 1.72 3.40
C ASP A 99 -18.29 2.94 2.48
N VAL A 100 -17.10 3.19 1.94
CA VAL A 100 -16.87 4.16 0.89
C VAL A 100 -16.45 3.40 -0.36
N ASP A 101 -16.88 3.87 -1.53
CA ASP A 101 -16.45 3.27 -2.79
C ASP A 101 -14.92 3.34 -2.90
N PRO A 102 -14.21 2.20 -3.12
CA PRO A 102 -12.76 2.15 -3.13
C PRO A 102 -12.12 3.08 -4.17
N TYR A 103 -12.77 3.29 -5.32
CA TYR A 103 -12.30 4.23 -6.33
C TYR A 103 -12.29 5.67 -5.79
N LEU A 104 -13.39 6.13 -5.20
CA LEU A 104 -13.49 7.48 -4.66
C LEU A 104 -12.53 7.71 -3.49
N ASP A 105 -12.39 6.74 -2.60
CA ASP A 105 -11.50 6.83 -1.45
C ASP A 105 -10.04 6.97 -1.89
N HIS A 106 -9.58 6.12 -2.80
CA HIS A 106 -8.20 6.16 -3.28
C HIS A 106 -7.93 7.35 -4.22
N LEU A 107 -8.91 7.79 -5.01
CA LEU A 107 -8.78 8.99 -5.82
C LEU A 107 -8.63 10.26 -4.95
N TYR A 108 -9.41 10.34 -3.86
CA TYR A 108 -9.28 11.41 -2.87
C TYR A 108 -7.90 11.38 -2.20
N GLY A 109 -7.44 10.20 -1.77
CA GLY A 109 -6.09 10.03 -1.22
C GLY A 109 -4.98 10.42 -2.20
N ALA A 110 -5.10 10.02 -3.45
CA ALA A 110 -4.16 10.40 -4.51
C ALA A 110 -4.12 11.93 -4.71
N ALA A 111 -5.27 12.59 -4.73
CA ALA A 111 -5.35 14.04 -4.85
C ALA A 111 -4.66 14.76 -3.68
N LEU A 112 -4.84 14.29 -2.44
CA LEU A 112 -4.14 14.83 -1.27
C LEU A 112 -2.62 14.62 -1.35
N MET A 113 -2.18 13.43 -1.76
CA MET A 113 -0.77 13.12 -1.94
C MET A 113 -0.12 13.98 -3.02
N ILE A 114 -0.75 14.13 -4.18
CA ILE A 114 -0.25 15.00 -5.27
C ILE A 114 -0.13 16.45 -4.78
N LYS A 115 -1.13 16.97 -4.06
CA LYS A 115 -1.08 18.32 -3.49
C LYS A 115 0.04 18.52 -2.47
N SER A 116 0.53 17.45 -1.86
CA SER A 116 1.69 17.46 -0.95
C SER A 116 3.03 17.13 -1.62
N GLY A 117 3.04 16.96 -2.95
CA GLY A 117 4.25 16.68 -3.72
C GLY A 117 4.60 15.18 -3.83
N THR A 118 3.73 14.29 -3.35
CA THR A 118 3.92 12.84 -3.47
C THR A 118 3.46 12.38 -4.86
N THR A 119 4.34 11.68 -5.59
CA THR A 119 4.07 11.19 -6.95
C THR A 119 4.10 9.67 -7.08
N THR A 120 4.56 8.99 -6.04
CA THR A 120 4.64 7.52 -5.99
C THR A 120 4.13 7.04 -4.64
N VAL A 121 3.37 5.96 -4.64
CA VAL A 121 2.78 5.40 -3.42
C VAL A 121 2.87 3.88 -3.38
N GLN A 122 3.21 3.33 -2.21
CA GLN A 122 2.97 1.94 -1.84
C GLN A 122 1.59 1.87 -1.18
N ALA A 123 0.58 1.43 -1.93
CA ALA A 123 -0.80 1.41 -1.46
C ALA A 123 -1.19 0.04 -0.90
N LEU A 124 -1.32 -0.05 0.42
CA LEU A 124 -1.85 -1.21 1.12
C LEU A 124 -3.39 -1.12 1.15
N HIS A 125 -4.03 -1.72 0.17
CA HIS A 125 -5.47 -1.72 0.09
C HIS A 125 -6.09 -2.69 1.10
N GLN A 126 -6.82 -2.15 2.06
CA GLN A 126 -7.65 -2.94 2.96
C GLN A 126 -8.95 -3.32 2.27
N PRO A 127 -9.37 -4.61 2.32
CA PRO A 127 -10.63 -5.02 1.72
C PRO A 127 -11.81 -4.30 2.37
N ALA A 128 -12.86 -4.10 1.57
CA ALA A 128 -14.11 -3.56 2.05
C ALA A 128 -14.71 -4.47 3.12
N LYS A 129 -15.35 -3.85 4.08
CA LYS A 129 -15.98 -4.48 5.22
C LYS A 129 -16.93 -5.61 4.83
N GLY A 130 -16.81 -6.77 5.44
CA GLY A 130 -17.74 -7.89 5.31
C GLY A 130 -17.76 -8.60 3.95
N LYS A 131 -16.82 -8.29 3.04
CA LYS A 131 -16.76 -8.87 1.69
C LYS A 131 -15.59 -9.84 1.49
N GLY A 132 -15.07 -10.41 2.55
CA GLY A 132 -13.91 -11.32 2.48
C GLY A 132 -12.56 -10.58 2.47
N PRO A 133 -11.47 -11.35 2.46
CA PRO A 133 -10.12 -10.80 2.61
C PRO A 133 -9.60 -10.09 1.37
N PHE A 134 -10.20 -10.35 0.21
CA PHE A 134 -9.76 -9.81 -1.07
C PHE A 134 -10.88 -9.88 -2.11
N ASN A 135 -10.97 -8.86 -2.96
CA ASN A 135 -11.97 -8.77 -4.02
C ASN A 135 -11.34 -8.10 -5.25
N LEU A 136 -11.25 -8.82 -6.37
CA LEU A 136 -10.68 -8.34 -7.62
C LEU A 136 -11.38 -7.08 -8.13
N GLU A 137 -12.71 -6.99 -8.06
CA GLU A 137 -13.46 -5.81 -8.50
C GLU A 137 -13.02 -4.54 -7.73
N ASN A 138 -12.89 -4.65 -6.41
CA ASN A 138 -12.43 -3.52 -5.60
C ASN A 138 -10.96 -3.16 -5.90
N SER A 139 -10.12 -4.14 -6.17
CA SER A 139 -8.73 -3.91 -6.58
C SER A 139 -8.65 -3.14 -7.90
N GLU A 140 -9.48 -3.50 -8.87
CA GLU A 140 -9.59 -2.78 -10.14
C GLU A 140 -10.02 -1.33 -9.95
N LYS A 141 -10.97 -1.06 -9.06
CA LYS A 141 -11.41 0.30 -8.71
C LYS A 141 -10.27 1.13 -8.13
N VAL A 142 -9.49 0.54 -7.22
CA VAL A 142 -8.33 1.23 -6.63
C VAL A 142 -7.25 1.52 -7.68
N ILE A 143 -6.93 0.53 -8.51
CA ILE A 143 -5.95 0.68 -9.58
C ILE A 143 -6.42 1.76 -10.58
N GLN A 144 -7.71 1.78 -10.93
CA GLN A 144 -8.30 2.80 -11.78
C GLN A 144 -8.13 4.21 -11.19
N ALA A 145 -8.35 4.39 -9.89
CA ALA A 145 -8.17 5.68 -9.22
C ALA A 145 -6.73 6.20 -9.35
N TYR A 146 -5.74 5.33 -9.15
CA TYR A 146 -4.33 5.71 -9.33
C TYR A 146 -3.97 5.97 -10.80
N ARG A 147 -4.48 5.17 -11.73
CA ARG A 147 -4.28 5.40 -13.17
C ARG A 147 -4.81 6.77 -13.59
N GLU A 148 -6.03 7.12 -13.21
CA GLU A 148 -6.64 8.41 -13.56
C GLU A 148 -5.98 9.60 -12.86
N SER A 149 -5.46 9.41 -11.65
CA SER A 149 -4.68 10.44 -10.96
C SER A 149 -3.30 10.69 -11.58
N GLY A 150 -2.79 9.77 -12.39
CA GLY A 150 -1.45 9.82 -12.96
C GLY A 150 -0.31 9.45 -12.01
N MET A 151 -0.62 9.06 -10.77
CA MET A 151 0.37 8.62 -9.78
C MET A 151 0.98 7.26 -10.17
N ARG A 152 2.24 7.05 -9.77
CA ARG A 152 2.83 5.71 -9.73
C ARG A 152 2.35 4.98 -8.49
N VAL A 153 1.89 3.75 -8.65
CA VAL A 153 1.45 2.92 -7.52
C VAL A 153 2.11 1.55 -7.51
N SER A 154 2.62 1.17 -6.35
CA SER A 154 2.85 -0.22 -5.99
C SER A 154 1.61 -0.69 -5.22
N TYR A 155 0.70 -1.38 -5.90
CA TYR A 155 -0.55 -1.83 -5.34
C TYR A 155 -0.35 -3.13 -4.55
N ALA A 156 -0.75 -3.14 -3.30
CA ALA A 156 -0.60 -4.26 -2.38
C ALA A 156 -1.96 -4.58 -1.72
N PRO A 157 -2.70 -5.59 -2.20
CA PRO A 157 -3.90 -6.03 -1.52
C PRO A 157 -3.55 -6.65 -0.17
N MET A 158 -4.16 -6.19 0.92
CA MET A 158 -4.00 -6.80 2.23
C MET A 158 -4.73 -8.15 2.29
N LEU A 159 -3.96 -9.20 2.54
CA LEU A 159 -4.42 -10.58 2.49
C LEU A 159 -4.43 -11.20 3.89
N ALA A 160 -5.49 -11.93 4.20
CA ALA A 160 -5.64 -12.65 5.45
C ALA A 160 -6.61 -13.81 5.26
N ASN A 161 -6.41 -14.92 5.95
CA ASN A 161 -7.30 -16.07 5.93
C ASN A 161 -7.39 -16.79 7.27
N LYS A 162 -6.99 -16.12 8.34
CA LYS A 162 -6.95 -16.72 9.68
C LYS A 162 -7.12 -15.63 10.73
N ASP A 163 -7.61 -16.00 11.89
CA ASP A 163 -7.66 -15.26 13.15
C ASP A 163 -7.88 -13.74 13.03
N PHE A 164 -9.10 -13.30 13.19
CA PHE A 164 -9.43 -11.87 13.26
C PHE A 164 -8.94 -11.24 14.56
N LEU A 165 -8.94 -12.01 15.65
CA LEU A 165 -8.54 -11.60 17.00
C LEU A 165 -7.11 -12.04 17.34
N LEU A 166 -6.44 -11.28 18.21
CA LEU A 166 -5.15 -11.61 18.78
C LEU A 166 -5.27 -12.47 20.05
N VAL A 167 -6.14 -13.45 20.05
CA VAL A 167 -6.31 -14.35 21.21
C VAL A 167 -5.11 -15.28 21.37
N GLY A 168 -4.76 -15.97 20.30
CA GLY A 168 -3.66 -16.93 20.28
C GLY A 168 -3.91 -18.17 21.16
N GLY A 169 -2.99 -19.14 21.08
CA GLY A 169 -3.11 -20.41 21.81
C GLY A 169 -3.75 -21.52 20.98
N ARG A 170 -3.94 -22.69 21.57
CA ARG A 170 -4.40 -23.89 20.84
C ARG A 170 -5.83 -23.79 20.34
N GLY A 171 -6.71 -23.14 21.11
CA GLY A 171 -8.13 -22.96 20.75
C GLY A 171 -8.40 -21.69 19.94
N GLY A 172 -7.50 -20.69 20.03
CA GLY A 172 -7.61 -19.44 19.27
C GLY A 172 -8.98 -18.77 19.39
N GLU A 173 -9.52 -18.33 18.26
CA GLU A 173 -10.84 -17.66 18.21
C GLU A 173 -12.01 -18.59 18.51
N ASP A 174 -11.90 -19.89 18.25
CA ASP A 174 -12.95 -20.84 18.54
C ASP A 174 -13.16 -21.00 20.05
N GLU A 175 -12.07 -21.08 20.83
CA GLU A 175 -12.14 -21.12 22.29
C GLU A 175 -12.72 -19.81 22.84
N PHE A 176 -12.26 -18.67 22.36
CA PHE A 176 -12.81 -17.37 22.70
C PHE A 176 -14.32 -17.29 22.38
N ALA A 177 -14.73 -17.75 21.20
CA ALA A 177 -16.12 -17.74 20.80
C ALA A 177 -17.00 -18.68 21.65
N ALA A 178 -16.45 -19.79 22.13
CA ALA A 178 -17.16 -20.74 22.99
C ALA A 178 -17.45 -20.16 24.38
N ASP A 179 -16.62 -19.27 24.87
CA ASP A 179 -16.79 -18.59 26.18
C ASP A 179 -17.79 -17.42 26.11
N LEU A 180 -18.23 -17.01 24.91
CA LEU A 180 -19.26 -15.97 24.75
C LEU A 180 -20.66 -16.50 25.00
N PRO A 181 -21.63 -15.63 25.41
CA PRO A 181 -23.04 -15.94 25.32
C PRO A 181 -23.43 -16.41 23.90
N GLU A 182 -24.33 -17.39 23.82
CA GLU A 182 -24.66 -18.08 22.57
C GLU A 182 -24.98 -17.14 21.38
N ASP A 183 -25.75 -16.08 21.63
CA ASP A 183 -26.12 -15.10 20.61
C ASP A 183 -24.91 -14.28 20.13
N LEU A 184 -23.97 -13.94 21.00
CA LEU A 184 -22.74 -13.23 20.68
C LEU A 184 -21.75 -14.16 19.96
N SER A 185 -21.61 -15.40 20.39
CA SER A 185 -20.78 -16.43 19.74
C SER A 185 -21.24 -16.61 18.28
N ARG A 186 -22.52 -16.79 18.04
CA ARG A 186 -23.08 -16.93 16.70
C ARG A 186 -22.80 -15.71 15.82
N ARG A 187 -23.07 -14.50 16.32
CA ARG A 187 -22.80 -13.25 15.59
C ARG A 187 -21.33 -13.06 15.29
N PHE A 188 -20.45 -13.41 16.22
CA PHE A 188 -19.02 -13.34 16.00
C PHE A 188 -18.58 -14.27 14.86
N LYS A 189 -19.03 -15.52 14.86
CA LYS A 189 -18.75 -16.50 13.80
C LYS A 189 -19.29 -16.06 12.45
N GLU A 190 -20.51 -15.55 12.39
CA GLU A 190 -21.10 -15.00 11.16
C GLU A 190 -20.28 -13.82 10.59
N LEU A 191 -19.73 -13.00 11.47
CA LEU A 191 -18.95 -11.82 11.09
C LEU A 191 -17.55 -12.18 10.56
N THR A 192 -16.90 -13.19 11.12
CA THR A 192 -15.54 -13.59 10.80
C THR A 192 -15.42 -14.61 9.67
N ALA A 193 -16.41 -15.48 9.50
CA ALA A 193 -16.43 -16.56 8.51
C ALA A 193 -16.09 -16.11 7.07
N PRO A 194 -16.58 -14.96 6.56
CA PRO A 194 -16.26 -14.53 5.19
C PRO A 194 -14.76 -14.22 4.96
N SER A 195 -13.98 -14.13 6.02
CA SER A 195 -12.54 -13.80 5.94
C SER A 195 -11.64 -15.02 5.79
N TYR A 196 -12.20 -16.25 5.80
CA TYR A 196 -11.43 -17.48 5.87
C TYR A 196 -11.47 -18.28 4.56
N LEU A 197 -10.95 -17.69 3.48
CA LEU A 197 -10.77 -18.40 2.21
C LEU A 197 -9.54 -19.33 2.27
N PRO A 198 -9.53 -20.45 1.53
CA PRO A 198 -8.35 -21.26 1.33
C PRO A 198 -7.16 -20.45 0.80
N ALA A 199 -5.96 -20.82 1.20
CA ALA A 199 -4.74 -20.13 0.75
C ALA A 199 -4.59 -20.15 -0.77
N GLU A 200 -4.93 -21.28 -1.40
CA GLU A 200 -4.85 -21.52 -2.83
C GLU A 200 -5.79 -20.60 -3.63
N GLU A 201 -6.98 -20.32 -3.10
CA GLU A 201 -7.92 -19.38 -3.73
C GLU A 201 -7.38 -17.95 -3.68
N ILE A 202 -6.82 -17.56 -2.55
CA ILE A 202 -6.24 -16.20 -2.39
C ILE A 202 -5.03 -16.04 -3.29
N THR A 203 -4.13 -17.01 -3.34
CA THR A 203 -2.94 -16.95 -4.20
C THR A 203 -3.31 -16.92 -5.68
N ALA A 204 -4.31 -17.70 -6.11
CA ALA A 204 -4.80 -17.66 -7.48
C ALA A 204 -5.37 -16.26 -7.85
N MET A 205 -6.17 -15.66 -6.98
CA MET A 205 -6.71 -14.31 -7.20
C MET A 205 -5.60 -13.25 -7.31
N VAL A 206 -4.53 -13.38 -6.52
CA VAL A 206 -3.37 -12.48 -6.60
C VAL A 206 -2.60 -12.71 -7.88
N GLU A 207 -2.46 -13.95 -8.30
CA GLU A 207 -1.80 -14.32 -9.57
C GLU A 207 -2.53 -13.73 -10.78
N ASP A 208 -3.87 -13.70 -10.76
CA ASP A 208 -4.67 -13.03 -11.80
C ASP A 208 -4.37 -11.52 -11.89
N LEU A 209 -4.14 -10.84 -10.75
CA LEU A 209 -3.69 -9.45 -10.76
C LEU A 209 -2.30 -9.29 -11.35
N TYR A 210 -1.37 -10.17 -11.02
CA TYR A 210 -0.04 -10.15 -11.64
C TYR A 210 -0.13 -10.36 -13.15
N ALA A 211 -0.83 -11.37 -13.61
CA ALA A 211 -1.01 -11.64 -15.03
C ALA A 211 -1.56 -10.43 -15.79
N LYS A 212 -2.38 -9.60 -15.12
CA LYS A 212 -2.96 -8.41 -15.73
C LYS A 212 -2.02 -7.19 -15.75
N TYR A 213 -1.16 -7.02 -14.74
CA TYR A 213 -0.40 -5.78 -14.54
C TYR A 213 1.12 -5.94 -14.57
N TYR A 214 1.65 -7.16 -14.60
CA TYR A 214 3.09 -7.42 -14.45
C TYR A 214 3.95 -6.78 -15.54
N GLU A 215 3.52 -6.87 -16.81
CA GLU A 215 4.28 -6.40 -17.96
C GLU A 215 3.73 -5.09 -18.57
N ARG A 216 3.22 -4.18 -17.72
CA ARG A 216 2.65 -2.91 -18.17
C ARG A 216 3.30 -1.71 -17.49
N PRO A 217 4.61 -1.49 -17.69
CA PRO A 217 5.32 -0.38 -17.06
C PRO A 217 4.76 0.99 -17.45
N GLU A 218 4.16 1.11 -18.65
CA GLU A 218 3.51 2.33 -19.14
C GLU A 218 2.32 2.75 -18.29
N GLU A 219 1.65 1.81 -17.64
CA GLU A 219 0.54 2.11 -16.73
C GLU A 219 0.99 2.66 -15.37
N LYS A 220 2.30 2.65 -15.09
CA LYS A 220 2.89 3.09 -13.81
C LYS A 220 2.34 2.33 -12.59
N ILE A 221 1.89 1.10 -12.80
CA ILE A 221 1.28 0.22 -11.81
C ILE A 221 2.19 -0.99 -11.61
N ARG A 222 2.46 -1.31 -10.36
CA ARG A 222 3.07 -2.58 -9.95
C ARG A 222 2.17 -3.25 -8.94
N VAL A 223 2.16 -4.58 -8.92
CA VAL A 223 1.50 -5.36 -7.89
C VAL A 223 2.56 -5.90 -6.93
N THR A 224 2.26 -5.86 -5.64
CA THR A 224 3.10 -6.41 -4.56
C THR A 224 2.21 -7.30 -3.70
N VAL A 225 2.73 -8.36 -3.12
CA VAL A 225 1.96 -9.17 -2.17
C VAL A 225 1.98 -8.53 -0.78
N ALA A 226 0.84 -8.55 -0.09
CA ALA A 226 0.73 -7.97 1.23
C ALA A 226 -0.04 -8.87 2.20
N PRO A 227 0.58 -9.93 2.79
CA PRO A 227 0.01 -10.56 3.96
C PRO A 227 -0.23 -9.51 5.04
N SER A 228 -1.46 -9.47 5.58
CA SER A 228 -1.87 -8.44 6.55
C SER A 228 -0.91 -8.38 7.73
N ASN A 229 -0.70 -9.52 8.36
CA ASN A 229 0.31 -9.79 9.38
C ASN A 229 0.35 -11.31 9.65
N VAL A 230 1.36 -11.76 10.38
CA VAL A 230 1.64 -13.20 10.54
C VAL A 230 0.49 -13.95 11.23
N HIS A 231 -0.13 -13.35 12.25
CA HIS A 231 -1.21 -14.04 13.00
C HIS A 231 -2.50 -14.19 12.19
N ARG A 232 -2.69 -13.36 11.16
CA ARG A 232 -3.89 -13.39 10.30
C ARG A 232 -3.75 -14.23 9.04
N CYS A 233 -2.60 -14.84 8.82
CA CYS A 233 -2.32 -15.69 7.68
C CYS A 233 -2.01 -17.10 8.15
N THR A 234 -2.52 -18.11 7.45
CA THR A 234 -2.02 -19.49 7.59
C THR A 234 -0.62 -19.60 7.02
N ASP A 235 0.16 -20.57 7.50
CA ASP A 235 1.52 -20.83 6.98
C ASP A 235 1.49 -21.10 5.48
N ASN A 236 0.50 -21.86 4.98
CA ASN A 236 0.32 -22.10 3.55
C ASN A 236 0.11 -20.80 2.76
N LEU A 237 -0.65 -19.84 3.29
CA LEU A 237 -0.81 -18.54 2.63
C LEU A 237 0.50 -17.75 2.62
N LEU A 238 1.23 -17.70 3.74
CA LEU A 238 2.52 -17.00 3.82
C LEU A 238 3.53 -17.57 2.82
N VAL A 239 3.65 -18.89 2.76
CA VAL A 239 4.53 -19.60 1.81
C VAL A 239 4.09 -19.36 0.36
N GLY A 240 2.81 -19.52 0.05
CA GLY A 240 2.29 -19.29 -1.32
C GLY A 240 2.50 -17.85 -1.79
N LEU A 241 2.33 -16.85 -0.91
CA LEU A 241 2.61 -15.44 -1.24
C LEU A 241 4.10 -15.17 -1.44
N ARG A 242 4.99 -15.80 -0.68
CA ARG A 242 6.44 -15.73 -0.91
C ARG A 242 6.81 -16.34 -2.27
N GLU A 243 6.25 -17.47 -2.62
CA GLU A 243 6.49 -18.12 -3.93
C GLU A 243 6.02 -17.23 -5.08
N LEU A 244 4.85 -16.59 -4.96
CA LEU A 244 4.38 -15.60 -5.93
C LEU A 244 5.32 -14.40 -6.03
N ALA A 245 5.74 -13.84 -4.89
CA ALA A 245 6.68 -12.72 -4.88
C ALA A 245 7.99 -13.08 -5.58
N SER A 246 8.51 -14.29 -5.35
CA SER A 246 9.71 -14.80 -6.01
C SER A 246 9.50 -15.01 -7.50
N LYS A 247 8.35 -15.60 -7.90
CA LYS A 247 8.01 -15.86 -9.32
C LYS A 247 7.95 -14.56 -10.14
N TYR A 248 7.41 -13.51 -9.57
CA TYR A 248 7.21 -12.20 -10.22
C TYR A 248 8.27 -11.17 -9.85
N GLU A 249 9.36 -11.57 -9.20
CA GLU A 249 10.48 -10.71 -8.78
C GLU A 249 10.01 -9.43 -8.07
N THR A 250 9.03 -9.56 -7.17
CA THR A 250 8.44 -8.44 -6.43
C THR A 250 8.69 -8.53 -4.94
N GLY A 251 8.41 -7.44 -4.20
CA GLY A 251 8.52 -7.40 -2.76
C GLY A 251 7.30 -7.96 -2.03
N ILE A 252 7.49 -8.23 -0.74
CA ILE A 252 6.41 -8.55 0.21
C ILE A 252 6.28 -7.38 1.18
N HIS A 253 5.07 -6.86 1.35
CA HIS A 253 4.76 -5.82 2.32
C HIS A 253 3.90 -6.41 3.44
N ILE A 254 4.35 -6.33 4.69
CA ILE A 254 3.68 -6.95 5.83
C ILE A 254 3.75 -6.06 7.07
N HIS A 255 2.66 -6.01 7.87
CA HIS A 255 2.72 -5.48 9.22
C HIS A 255 3.28 -6.55 10.17
N LEU A 256 4.31 -6.22 10.91
CA LEU A 256 5.01 -7.20 11.73
C LEU A 256 5.30 -6.67 13.13
N GLN A 257 4.74 -7.35 14.13
CA GLN A 257 4.94 -7.02 15.55
C GLN A 257 4.60 -5.55 15.87
N GLU A 258 3.55 -5.04 15.26
CA GLU A 258 3.06 -3.67 15.41
C GLU A 258 2.66 -3.36 16.85
N THR A 259 2.14 -4.38 17.58
CA THR A 259 1.80 -4.28 18.99
C THR A 259 2.43 -5.39 19.82
N ILE A 260 2.47 -5.18 21.14
CA ILE A 260 2.90 -6.22 22.07
C ILE A 260 2.01 -7.47 22.01
N TYR A 261 0.74 -7.30 21.68
CA TYR A 261 -0.22 -8.41 21.59
C TYR A 261 0.08 -9.34 20.42
N GLN A 262 0.56 -8.84 19.31
CA GLN A 262 1.03 -9.68 18.19
C GLN A 262 2.23 -10.55 18.62
N LYS A 263 3.16 -9.98 19.39
CA LYS A 263 4.27 -10.75 19.96
C LYS A 263 3.78 -11.84 20.93
N LEU A 264 2.85 -11.49 21.83
CA LEU A 264 2.27 -12.43 22.78
C LEU A 264 1.48 -13.54 22.08
N TYR A 265 0.75 -13.22 21.01
CA TYR A 265 0.10 -14.19 20.15
C TYR A 265 1.10 -15.24 19.63
N GLY A 266 2.22 -14.80 19.06
CA GLY A 266 3.25 -15.70 18.56
C GLY A 266 3.85 -16.59 19.64
N LEU A 267 4.14 -16.03 20.81
CA LEU A 267 4.66 -16.81 21.96
C LEU A 267 3.65 -17.86 22.45
N ARG A 268 2.35 -17.54 22.47
CA ARG A 268 1.29 -18.48 22.88
C ARG A 268 1.03 -19.57 21.85
N THR A 269 1.07 -19.22 20.55
CA THR A 269 0.68 -20.12 19.45
C THR A 269 1.84 -20.98 18.99
N TRP A 270 3.03 -20.39 18.81
CA TRP A 270 4.20 -21.06 18.23
C TRP A 270 5.39 -21.21 19.18
N ASN A 271 5.29 -20.70 20.40
CA ASN A 271 6.43 -20.54 21.34
C ASN A 271 7.60 -19.74 20.73
N LYS A 272 7.30 -18.85 19.78
CA LYS A 272 8.25 -18.03 19.02
C LYS A 272 7.64 -16.66 18.77
N THR A 273 8.48 -15.66 18.48
CA THR A 273 7.96 -14.39 17.98
C THR A 273 7.43 -14.54 16.55
N PRO A 274 6.49 -13.68 16.09
CA PRO A 274 6.06 -13.70 14.69
C PRO A 274 7.21 -13.61 13.68
N LEU A 275 8.23 -12.81 13.96
CA LEU A 275 9.42 -12.73 13.11
C LEU A 275 10.21 -14.04 13.06
N GLN A 276 10.37 -14.72 14.21
CA GLN A 276 11.04 -16.03 14.24
C GLN A 276 10.22 -17.09 13.51
N HIS A 277 8.87 -17.04 13.64
CA HIS A 277 7.99 -17.95 12.90
C HIS A 277 8.12 -17.77 11.39
N LEU A 278 8.09 -16.52 10.90
CA LEU A 278 8.33 -16.22 9.47
C LEU A 278 9.67 -16.77 8.98
N LYS A 279 10.73 -16.58 9.79
CA LYS A 279 12.07 -17.06 9.43
C LYS A 279 12.14 -18.58 9.30
N ASP A 280 11.30 -19.30 10.03
CA ASP A 280 11.28 -20.77 10.00
C ASP A 280 10.41 -21.33 8.85
N LEU A 281 9.68 -20.47 8.16
CA LEU A 281 8.88 -20.81 6.96
C LEU A 281 9.69 -20.73 5.66
N ASP A 282 10.97 -20.37 5.73
CA ASP A 282 11.89 -20.25 4.58
C ASP A 282 12.09 -21.57 3.81
#